data_4a87c00d5df32a4cea34ac672e68dec6
#
_entry.id   4a87c00d5df32a4cea34ac672e68dec6
#
_cell.length_a   1.000
_cell.length_b   1.000
_cell.length_c   1.000
_cell.angle_alpha   90.00
_cell.angle_beta   90.00
_cell.angle_gamma   90.00
#
_symmetry.space_group_name_H-M   'P 1'
#
loop_
_entity.id
_entity.type
_entity.pdbx_description
1 polymer ?
#
loop_
_entity_poly.entity_id
_entity_poly.type
_entity_poly.pdbx_seq_one_letter_code
_entity_poly.pdbx_strand_id
1 'polypeptide(L)'
;MSRPLRLAIVGCSFMAAAGTMPGGADPQQPGVASEQRAIAYLSHEVPTWPQQNHCFSCHNNGDAARALFVARSMSHAVPAESLADTTAWLLQPGGWSEAKGDPGFSDLKLARIQFAAALTEAVLTGEIGERGELVAAADLLLADQETDGSWDVDVPGVVGSPATYGDALGTYMARRTLATAGPERFREPIARADGWFLAAKSAATVDAAAVTLALADRLAGMERPPAEGSAAALVRAKLRETVERLVESQSSDGGWGPYPKSPAEVFDTAVALLALQAAGDSGVADRGTIDRLIGGGRAYLIRTQLPAGGWPETTRPSGFQSYAQHISTSGWATLALLKTRGH
;
A
#
# COMPACT_ATOMS: atom_id res chain seq x y z
N MET A 1 92.95 -39.72 -3.81
CA MET A 1 92.58 -38.48 -4.50
C MET A 1 91.03 -38.32 -4.39
N SER A 2 90.65 -37.62 -3.40
CA SER A 2 89.25 -37.54 -2.95
C SER A 2 88.57 -36.25 -3.48
N ARG A 3 87.45 -36.35 -4.18
CA ARG A 3 86.63 -35.22 -4.58
C ARG A 3 85.58 -35.00 -3.52
N PRO A 4 85.28 -33.75 -3.12
CA PRO A 4 84.24 -33.49 -2.18
C PRO A 4 82.85 -33.38 -2.90
N LEU A 5 81.87 -33.99 -2.26
CA LEU A 5 80.45 -33.96 -2.60
C LEU A 5 79.87 -32.60 -2.25
N ARG A 6 79.29 -31.88 -3.23
CA ARG A 6 78.52 -30.62 -2.98
C ARG A 6 77.03 -30.95 -2.70
N LEU A 7 76.63 -30.62 -1.50
CA LEU A 7 75.24 -30.72 -1.06
C LEU A 7 74.52 -29.51 -1.56
N ALA A 8 73.50 -29.68 -2.43
CA ALA A 8 72.58 -28.64 -2.86
C ALA A 8 71.39 -28.55 -1.89
N ILE A 9 71.31 -27.44 -1.20
CA ILE A 9 70.16 -27.13 -0.36
C ILE A 9 69.05 -26.55 -1.26
N VAL A 10 67.98 -27.33 -1.47
CA VAL A 10 66.76 -26.86 -2.13
C VAL A 10 65.89 -26.14 -1.07
N GLY A 11 65.84 -24.81 -1.15
CA GLY A 11 64.96 -24.00 -0.33
C GLY A 11 63.49 -24.10 -0.84
N CYS A 12 62.61 -24.76 -0.07
CA CYS A 12 61.22 -24.70 -0.28
C CYS A 12 60.69 -23.37 0.23
N SER A 13 60.40 -22.43 -0.69
CA SER A 13 59.61 -21.23 -0.38
C SER A 13 58.13 -21.62 -0.24
N PHE A 14 57.65 -21.63 1.00
CA PHE A 14 56.22 -21.67 1.27
C PHE A 14 55.60 -20.31 0.89
N MET A 15 54.92 -20.22 -0.26
CA MET A 15 53.98 -19.14 -0.52
C MET A 15 52.74 -19.37 0.34
N ALA A 16 52.55 -18.52 1.35
CA ALA A 16 51.31 -18.41 2.05
C ALA A 16 50.24 -17.80 1.10
N ALA A 17 49.35 -18.64 0.59
CA ALA A 17 48.13 -18.16 -0.07
C ALA A 17 47.26 -17.47 0.98
N ALA A 18 47.21 -16.14 0.93
CA ALA A 18 46.20 -15.39 1.65
C ALA A 18 44.83 -15.77 1.08
N GLY A 19 44.14 -16.69 1.74
CA GLY A 19 42.74 -16.98 1.46
C GLY A 19 41.91 -15.72 1.74
N THR A 20 41.37 -15.12 0.68
CA THR A 20 40.30 -14.13 0.81
C THR A 20 39.12 -14.84 1.46
N MET A 21 38.86 -14.50 2.73
CA MET A 21 37.60 -14.84 3.38
C MET A 21 36.46 -14.35 2.49
N PRO A 22 35.41 -15.15 2.24
CA PRO A 22 34.24 -14.65 1.55
C PRO A 22 33.67 -13.46 2.35
N GLY A 23 33.54 -12.31 1.69
CA GLY A 23 33.07 -11.07 2.29
C GLY A 23 31.82 -11.31 3.13
N GLY A 24 31.86 -10.81 4.36
CA GLY A 24 30.69 -10.79 5.23
C GLY A 24 29.52 -10.19 4.45
N ALA A 25 28.37 -10.82 4.52
CA ALA A 25 27.14 -10.30 3.96
C ALA A 25 27.01 -8.85 4.46
N ASP A 26 26.88 -7.92 3.51
CA ASP A 26 26.59 -6.52 3.78
C ASP A 26 25.36 -6.50 4.70
N PRO A 27 25.42 -5.87 5.90
CA PRO A 27 24.25 -5.85 6.80
C PRO A 27 23.11 -5.18 6.05
N GLN A 28 22.17 -5.99 5.54
CA GLN A 28 20.98 -5.50 4.83
C GLN A 28 20.33 -4.44 5.70
N GLN A 29 20.09 -3.26 5.12
CA GLN A 29 19.39 -2.20 5.84
C GLN A 29 18.07 -2.77 6.43
N PRO A 30 17.76 -2.49 7.71
CA PRO A 30 16.63 -3.11 8.41
C PRO A 30 15.31 -3.04 7.63
N GLY A 31 15.10 -1.97 6.87
CA GLY A 31 13.93 -1.79 6.00
C GLY A 31 13.86 -2.81 4.87
N VAL A 32 14.98 -3.11 4.20
CA VAL A 32 15.04 -4.10 3.10
C VAL A 32 14.73 -5.50 3.62
N ALA A 33 15.27 -5.86 4.78
CA ALA A 33 14.98 -7.14 5.42
C ALA A 33 13.50 -7.27 5.84
N SER A 34 12.89 -6.17 6.30
CA SER A 34 11.47 -6.12 6.65
C SER A 34 10.57 -6.29 5.41
N GLU A 35 10.86 -5.60 4.32
CA GLU A 35 10.15 -5.73 3.05
C GLU A 35 10.21 -7.17 2.52
N GLN A 36 11.39 -7.80 2.54
CA GLN A 36 11.57 -9.18 2.08
C GLN A 36 10.74 -10.19 2.90
N ARG A 37 10.73 -10.06 4.24
CA ARG A 37 9.90 -10.92 5.10
C ARG A 37 8.42 -10.72 4.83
N ALA A 38 7.99 -9.47 4.63
CA ALA A 38 6.60 -9.15 4.32
C ALA A 38 6.17 -9.76 2.99
N ILE A 39 6.99 -9.60 1.95
CA ILE A 39 6.73 -10.18 0.63
C ILE A 39 6.64 -11.70 0.70
N ALA A 40 7.58 -12.36 1.41
CA ALA A 40 7.56 -13.81 1.57
C ALA A 40 6.28 -14.27 2.30
N TYR A 41 5.88 -13.57 3.37
CA TYR A 41 4.64 -13.83 4.10
C TYR A 41 3.42 -13.70 3.19
N LEU A 42 3.25 -12.57 2.49
CA LEU A 42 2.10 -12.35 1.61
C LEU A 42 2.10 -13.30 0.40
N SER A 43 3.28 -13.67 -0.13
CA SER A 43 3.39 -14.65 -1.22
C SER A 43 2.87 -16.04 -0.85
N HIS A 44 2.90 -16.38 0.45
CA HIS A 44 2.28 -17.58 0.98
C HIS A 44 0.78 -17.39 1.23
N GLU A 45 0.37 -16.29 1.85
CA GLU A 45 -1.01 -16.08 2.29
C GLU A 45 -1.99 -15.82 1.12
N VAL A 46 -1.57 -15.11 0.08
CA VAL A 46 -2.44 -14.74 -1.05
C VAL A 46 -3.02 -15.97 -1.76
N PRO A 47 -2.25 -17.00 -2.18
CA PRO A 47 -2.79 -18.20 -2.82
C PRO A 47 -3.42 -19.19 -1.81
N THR A 48 -3.05 -19.11 -0.54
CA THR A 48 -3.54 -20.05 0.49
C THR A 48 -5.04 -19.95 0.69
N TRP A 49 -5.59 -18.73 0.69
CA TRP A 49 -7.03 -18.54 0.93
C TRP A 49 -7.92 -19.26 -0.10
N PRO A 50 -7.79 -19.03 -1.43
CA PRO A 50 -8.63 -19.71 -2.41
C PRO A 50 -8.42 -21.21 -2.42
N GLN A 51 -7.23 -21.72 -2.13
CA GLN A 51 -6.94 -23.14 -2.04
C GLN A 51 -7.69 -23.81 -0.88
N GLN A 52 -7.80 -23.15 0.27
CA GLN A 52 -8.44 -23.71 1.47
C GLN A 52 -9.94 -23.46 1.52
N ASN A 53 -10.42 -22.34 0.98
CA ASN A 53 -11.81 -21.90 1.14
C ASN A 53 -12.63 -22.03 -0.16
N HIS A 54 -12.01 -22.35 -1.29
CA HIS A 54 -12.65 -22.47 -2.61
C HIS A 54 -13.40 -21.20 -3.04
N CYS A 55 -12.92 -20.03 -2.60
CA CYS A 55 -13.42 -18.70 -2.95
C CYS A 55 -12.29 -17.68 -2.84
N PHE A 56 -12.46 -16.48 -3.43
CA PHE A 56 -11.50 -15.39 -3.35
C PHE A 56 -11.90 -14.42 -2.24
N SER A 57 -10.92 -14.01 -1.44
CA SER A 57 -11.10 -13.02 -0.38
C SER A 57 -10.64 -11.65 -0.86
N CYS A 58 -11.44 -10.61 -0.60
CA CYS A 58 -11.05 -9.23 -0.87
C CYS A 58 -9.83 -8.79 -0.04
N HIS A 59 -9.54 -9.45 1.08
CA HIS A 59 -8.37 -9.17 1.91
C HIS A 59 -7.10 -9.80 1.35
N ASN A 60 -7.13 -11.11 0.99
CA ASN A 60 -5.97 -11.79 0.40
C ASN A 60 -5.77 -11.40 -1.07
N ASN A 61 -6.82 -11.52 -1.87
CA ASN A 61 -6.76 -11.36 -3.31
C ASN A 61 -7.03 -9.92 -3.78
N GLY A 62 -7.43 -9.05 -2.85
CA GLY A 62 -7.48 -7.60 -2.99
C GLY A 62 -6.26 -6.94 -2.33
N ASP A 63 -6.35 -6.62 -1.04
CA ASP A 63 -5.35 -5.79 -0.34
C ASP A 63 -3.93 -6.38 -0.33
N ALA A 64 -3.78 -7.66 0.01
CA ALA A 64 -2.47 -8.29 0.07
C ALA A 64 -1.85 -8.48 -1.32
N ALA A 65 -2.65 -8.92 -2.30
CA ALA A 65 -2.18 -9.08 -3.68
C ALA A 65 -1.70 -7.76 -4.29
N ARG A 66 -2.36 -6.64 -3.96
CA ARG A 66 -1.94 -5.30 -4.40
C ARG A 66 -0.50 -4.98 -4.02
N ALA A 67 -0.08 -5.32 -2.80
CA ALA A 67 1.30 -5.13 -2.35
C ALA A 67 2.27 -6.04 -3.13
N LEU A 68 1.87 -7.24 -3.50
CA LEU A 68 2.71 -8.15 -4.29
C LEU A 68 2.89 -7.70 -5.74
N PHE A 69 1.85 -7.11 -6.38
CA PHE A 69 2.00 -6.49 -7.70
C PHE A 69 3.03 -5.36 -7.68
N VAL A 70 2.98 -4.50 -6.65
CA VAL A 70 3.98 -3.45 -6.46
C VAL A 70 5.37 -4.04 -6.21
N ALA A 71 5.49 -5.04 -5.35
CA ALA A 71 6.77 -5.69 -5.06
C ALA A 71 7.42 -6.24 -6.33
N ARG A 72 6.64 -6.92 -7.18
CA ARG A 72 7.11 -7.47 -8.46
C ARG A 72 7.59 -6.38 -9.41
N SER A 73 6.85 -5.29 -9.55
CA SER A 73 7.25 -4.15 -10.39
C SER A 73 8.54 -3.47 -9.93
N MET A 74 8.86 -3.59 -8.63
CA MET A 74 10.11 -3.12 -8.03
C MET A 74 11.22 -4.17 -8.05
N SER A 75 11.05 -5.24 -8.84
CA SER A 75 12.02 -6.35 -9.02
C SER A 75 12.29 -7.18 -7.75
N HIS A 76 11.36 -7.20 -6.80
CA HIS A 76 11.40 -8.18 -5.72
C HIS A 76 11.02 -9.57 -6.23
N ALA A 77 11.61 -10.60 -5.61
CA ALA A 77 11.28 -11.98 -5.91
C ALA A 77 9.89 -12.32 -5.34
N VAL A 78 8.87 -12.30 -6.21
CA VAL A 78 7.51 -12.78 -5.93
C VAL A 78 7.27 -14.00 -6.82
N PRO A 79 7.05 -15.20 -6.26
CA PRO A 79 6.75 -16.39 -7.05
C PRO A 79 5.55 -16.18 -7.98
N ALA A 80 5.62 -16.70 -9.20
CA ALA A 80 4.54 -16.51 -10.17
C ALA A 80 3.22 -17.10 -9.69
N GLU A 81 3.28 -18.26 -9.07
CA GLU A 81 2.15 -18.99 -8.48
C GLU A 81 1.45 -18.21 -7.37
N SER A 82 2.13 -17.29 -6.69
CA SER A 82 1.53 -16.48 -5.62
C SER A 82 0.43 -15.53 -6.13
N LEU A 83 0.45 -15.18 -7.41
CA LEU A 83 -0.50 -14.24 -8.01
C LEU A 83 -1.33 -14.84 -9.15
N ALA A 84 -1.03 -16.04 -9.62
CA ALA A 84 -1.65 -16.61 -10.82
C ALA A 84 -3.18 -16.69 -10.70
N ASP A 85 -3.70 -17.34 -9.66
CA ASP A 85 -5.15 -17.50 -9.44
C ASP A 85 -5.81 -16.15 -9.15
N THR A 86 -5.15 -15.29 -8.39
CA THR A 86 -5.63 -13.94 -8.10
C THR A 86 -5.75 -13.11 -9.39
N THR A 87 -4.74 -13.15 -10.26
CA THR A 87 -4.78 -12.43 -11.54
C THR A 87 -5.93 -12.93 -12.42
N ALA A 88 -6.11 -14.25 -12.50
CA ALA A 88 -7.23 -14.84 -13.25
C ALA A 88 -8.60 -14.41 -12.68
N TRP A 89 -8.74 -14.33 -11.37
CA TRP A 89 -9.95 -13.83 -10.68
C TRP A 89 -10.20 -12.35 -10.95
N LEU A 90 -9.18 -11.51 -10.82
CA LEU A 90 -9.29 -10.06 -11.02
C LEU A 90 -9.72 -9.70 -12.45
N LEU A 91 -9.39 -10.53 -13.43
CA LEU A 91 -9.81 -10.39 -14.84
C LEU A 91 -11.27 -10.78 -15.08
N GLN A 92 -12.04 -11.12 -14.06
CA GLN A 92 -13.45 -11.50 -14.17
C GLN A 92 -14.36 -10.65 -13.27
N PRO A 93 -14.46 -9.32 -13.48
CA PRO A 93 -15.22 -8.43 -12.60
C PRO A 93 -16.69 -8.85 -12.43
N GLY A 94 -17.31 -9.41 -13.46
CA GLY A 94 -18.69 -9.90 -13.41
C GLY A 94 -18.92 -11.02 -12.39
N GLY A 95 -17.87 -11.77 -12.03
CA GLY A 95 -17.93 -12.83 -11.02
C GLY A 95 -17.72 -12.37 -9.58
N TRP A 96 -17.27 -11.14 -9.35
CA TRP A 96 -16.89 -10.70 -7.99
C TRP A 96 -18.05 -10.68 -6.98
N SER A 97 -19.27 -10.52 -7.44
CA SER A 97 -20.47 -10.59 -6.60
C SER A 97 -20.79 -12.00 -6.10
N GLU A 98 -20.18 -13.03 -6.69
CA GLU A 98 -20.32 -14.43 -6.30
C GLU A 98 -19.23 -14.86 -5.32
N ALA A 99 -18.23 -14.01 -5.05
CA ALA A 99 -17.22 -14.26 -4.04
C ALA A 99 -17.91 -14.40 -2.68
N LYS A 100 -18.02 -15.66 -2.23
CA LYS A 100 -18.51 -15.98 -0.90
C LYS A 100 -17.35 -15.77 0.08
N GLY A 101 -17.08 -14.52 0.42
CA GLY A 101 -16.10 -14.18 1.44
C GLY A 101 -16.42 -14.81 2.80
N ASP A 102 -15.65 -14.45 3.83
CA ASP A 102 -15.92 -14.86 5.21
C ASP A 102 -17.43 -14.74 5.49
N PRO A 103 -18.11 -15.84 5.90
CA PRO A 103 -19.57 -15.88 6.06
C PRO A 103 -20.16 -14.83 7.00
N GLY A 104 -19.35 -14.13 7.79
CA GLY A 104 -19.77 -13.04 8.67
C GLY A 104 -19.69 -11.65 8.04
N PHE A 105 -19.11 -11.49 6.84
CA PHE A 105 -18.81 -10.19 6.26
C PHE A 105 -19.12 -10.19 4.77
N SER A 106 -20.22 -9.60 4.38
CA SER A 106 -20.60 -9.47 2.97
C SER A 106 -20.97 -8.05 2.59
N ASP A 107 -20.08 -7.09 2.85
CA ASP A 107 -20.17 -5.82 2.15
C ASP A 107 -19.65 -6.01 0.72
N LEU A 108 -20.59 -6.23 -0.21
CA LEU A 108 -20.28 -6.43 -1.61
C LEU A 108 -19.67 -5.17 -2.26
N LYS A 109 -20.04 -3.97 -1.80
CA LYS A 109 -19.47 -2.71 -2.28
C LYS A 109 -18.00 -2.64 -1.93
N LEU A 110 -17.66 -2.91 -0.67
CA LEU A 110 -16.27 -2.92 -0.22
C LEU A 110 -15.44 -4.00 -0.93
N ALA A 111 -15.96 -5.21 -1.07
CA ALA A 111 -15.27 -6.29 -1.77
C ALA A 111 -14.93 -5.91 -3.23
N ARG A 112 -15.88 -5.30 -3.95
CA ARG A 112 -15.66 -4.77 -5.30
C ARG A 112 -14.58 -3.70 -5.34
N ILE A 113 -14.58 -2.79 -4.37
CA ILE A 113 -13.56 -1.73 -4.25
C ILE A 113 -12.17 -2.34 -4.01
N GLN A 114 -12.03 -3.32 -3.13
CA GLN A 114 -10.76 -3.96 -2.82
C GLN A 114 -10.21 -4.76 -4.02
N PHE A 115 -11.05 -5.53 -4.72
CA PHE A 115 -10.64 -6.21 -5.95
C PHE A 115 -10.30 -5.22 -7.07
N ALA A 116 -11.11 -4.17 -7.25
CA ALA A 116 -10.83 -3.13 -8.23
C ALA A 116 -9.53 -2.36 -7.94
N ALA A 117 -9.22 -2.11 -6.66
CA ALA A 117 -7.96 -1.51 -6.25
C ALA A 117 -6.75 -2.40 -6.57
N ALA A 118 -6.88 -3.72 -6.38
CA ALA A 118 -5.83 -4.68 -6.76
C ALA A 118 -5.64 -4.75 -8.29
N LEU A 119 -6.74 -4.81 -9.05
CA LEU A 119 -6.70 -4.77 -10.51
C LEU A 119 -6.09 -3.45 -11.01
N THR A 120 -6.45 -2.33 -10.41
CA THR A 120 -5.87 -1.02 -10.71
C THR A 120 -4.35 -1.02 -10.51
N GLU A 121 -3.87 -1.57 -9.41
CA GLU A 121 -2.43 -1.64 -9.14
C GLU A 121 -1.74 -2.59 -10.13
N ALA A 122 -2.34 -3.74 -10.46
CA ALA A 122 -1.80 -4.69 -11.44
C ALA A 122 -1.67 -4.06 -12.85
N VAL A 123 -2.62 -3.20 -13.25
CA VAL A 123 -2.55 -2.44 -14.50
C VAL A 123 -1.47 -1.35 -14.43
N LEU A 124 -1.39 -0.61 -13.33
CA LEU A 124 -0.41 0.47 -13.15
C LEU A 124 1.03 -0.05 -13.07
N THR A 125 1.24 -1.27 -12.57
CA THR A 125 2.55 -1.91 -12.48
C THR A 125 2.93 -2.66 -13.77
N GLY A 126 2.02 -2.74 -14.74
CA GLY A 126 2.24 -3.44 -16.02
C GLY A 126 2.10 -4.96 -15.96
N GLU A 127 1.64 -5.53 -14.83
CA GLU A 127 1.37 -6.97 -14.68
C GLU A 127 0.16 -7.41 -15.54
N ILE A 128 -0.79 -6.51 -15.74
CA ILE A 128 -1.92 -6.67 -16.64
C ILE A 128 -1.87 -5.57 -17.70
N GLY A 129 -1.68 -5.96 -18.96
CA GLY A 129 -1.54 -5.01 -20.08
C GLY A 129 -2.88 -4.48 -20.61
N GLU A 130 -3.92 -5.27 -20.51
CA GLU A 130 -5.24 -4.93 -21.02
C GLU A 130 -6.07 -4.15 -19.99
N ARG A 131 -6.84 -3.17 -20.48
CA ARG A 131 -7.64 -2.29 -19.61
C ARG A 131 -9.14 -2.57 -19.69
N GLY A 132 -9.58 -3.52 -20.51
CA GLY A 132 -11.00 -3.84 -20.70
C GLY A 132 -11.67 -4.24 -19.40
N GLU A 133 -11.03 -5.12 -18.64
CA GLU A 133 -11.52 -5.62 -17.36
C GLU A 133 -11.50 -4.53 -16.28
N LEU A 134 -10.53 -3.61 -16.33
CA LEU A 134 -10.52 -2.46 -15.43
C LEU A 134 -11.67 -1.50 -15.74
N VAL A 135 -12.06 -1.33 -17.01
CA VAL A 135 -13.25 -0.57 -17.39
C VAL A 135 -14.51 -1.26 -16.87
N ALA A 136 -14.62 -2.59 -17.02
CA ALA A 136 -15.75 -3.34 -16.47
C ALA A 136 -15.83 -3.24 -14.95
N ALA A 137 -14.69 -3.30 -14.25
CA ALA A 137 -14.63 -3.06 -12.81
C ALA A 137 -15.08 -1.64 -12.43
N ALA A 138 -14.65 -0.64 -13.18
CA ALA A 138 -15.07 0.75 -12.97
C ALA A 138 -16.57 0.95 -13.19
N ASP A 139 -17.17 0.28 -14.18
CA ASP A 139 -18.62 0.30 -14.40
C ASP A 139 -19.40 -0.32 -13.22
N LEU A 140 -18.88 -1.40 -12.60
CA LEU A 140 -19.45 -1.96 -11.38
C LEU A 140 -19.40 -0.96 -10.21
N LEU A 141 -18.25 -0.31 -10.01
CA LEU A 141 -18.11 0.69 -8.95
C LEU A 141 -19.01 1.90 -9.20
N LEU A 142 -19.18 2.32 -10.46
CA LEU A 142 -20.04 3.45 -10.80
C LEU A 142 -21.49 3.21 -10.36
N ALA A 143 -21.98 1.97 -10.40
CA ALA A 143 -23.33 1.62 -9.96
C ALA A 143 -23.52 1.79 -8.43
N ASP A 144 -22.43 1.76 -7.67
CA ASP A 144 -22.41 1.89 -6.20
C ASP A 144 -22.10 3.34 -5.74
N GLN A 145 -21.89 4.31 -6.67
CA GLN A 145 -21.61 5.70 -6.30
C GLN A 145 -22.86 6.41 -5.79
N GLU A 146 -22.74 7.04 -4.62
CA GLU A 146 -23.81 7.85 -4.03
C GLU A 146 -23.98 9.20 -4.75
N THR A 147 -25.13 9.84 -4.51
CA THR A 147 -25.48 11.10 -5.20
C THR A 147 -24.54 12.25 -4.86
N ASP A 148 -23.93 12.24 -3.67
CA ASP A 148 -22.95 13.23 -3.23
C ASP A 148 -21.54 12.97 -3.80
N GLY A 149 -21.34 11.83 -4.48
CA GLY A 149 -20.08 11.45 -5.11
C GLY A 149 -19.22 10.48 -4.30
N SER A 150 -19.64 10.10 -3.10
CA SER A 150 -18.96 9.11 -2.25
C SER A 150 -19.29 7.67 -2.65
N TRP A 151 -18.55 6.74 -2.02
CA TRP A 151 -18.90 5.34 -1.91
C TRP A 151 -19.04 5.01 -0.43
N ASP A 152 -20.29 4.88 0.00
CA ASP A 152 -20.64 4.50 1.37
C ASP A 152 -20.41 2.98 1.53
N VAL A 153 -19.39 2.63 2.29
CA VAL A 153 -18.97 1.23 2.53
C VAL A 153 -19.02 0.84 4.00
N ASP A 154 -19.53 1.75 4.83
CA ASP A 154 -19.49 1.61 6.28
C ASP A 154 -20.80 1.91 6.98
N VAL A 155 -20.85 1.50 8.24
CA VAL A 155 -21.87 2.01 9.16
C VAL A 155 -21.54 3.48 9.45
N PRO A 156 -22.45 4.41 9.22
CA PRO A 156 -22.21 5.84 9.39
C PRO A 156 -21.59 6.17 10.76
N GLY A 157 -20.52 6.97 10.75
CA GLY A 157 -19.84 7.43 11.96
C GLY A 157 -18.79 6.49 12.55
N VAL A 158 -18.49 5.40 11.88
CA VAL A 158 -17.40 4.47 12.26
C VAL A 158 -16.09 4.89 11.59
N VAL A 159 -14.99 4.91 12.36
CA VAL A 159 -13.65 5.11 11.79
C VAL A 159 -13.28 3.89 10.96
N GLY A 160 -12.80 4.11 9.75
CA GLY A 160 -12.34 3.06 8.85
C GLY A 160 -11.28 2.15 9.46
N SER A 161 -11.29 0.89 9.08
CA SER A 161 -10.34 -0.16 9.48
C SER A 161 -9.82 -0.88 8.25
N PRO A 162 -8.81 -1.76 8.37
CA PRO A 162 -8.36 -2.55 7.22
C PRO A 162 -9.47 -3.38 6.56
N ALA A 163 -10.46 -3.83 7.36
CA ALA A 163 -11.55 -4.66 6.88
C ALA A 163 -12.79 -3.85 6.42
N THR A 164 -12.84 -2.55 6.69
CA THR A 164 -14.02 -1.72 6.37
C THR A 164 -13.68 -0.49 5.52
N TYR A 165 -12.43 -0.07 5.47
CA TYR A 165 -11.90 1.14 4.83
C TYR A 165 -12.45 2.46 5.40
N GLY A 166 -13.76 2.57 5.62
CA GLY A 166 -14.46 3.84 5.81
C GLY A 166 -14.70 4.58 4.49
N ASP A 167 -15.69 5.48 4.49
CA ASP A 167 -16.17 6.15 3.29
C ASP A 167 -15.07 6.91 2.54
N ALA A 168 -14.18 7.59 3.25
CA ALA A 168 -13.13 8.37 2.62
C ALA A 168 -12.12 7.50 1.84
N LEU A 169 -11.66 6.38 2.44
CA LEU A 169 -10.72 5.49 1.79
C LEU A 169 -11.38 4.68 0.69
N GLY A 170 -12.63 4.22 0.90
CA GLY A 170 -13.44 3.55 -0.12
C GLY A 170 -13.66 4.45 -1.33
N THR A 171 -14.05 5.70 -1.10
CA THR A 171 -14.23 6.72 -2.15
C THR A 171 -12.93 6.99 -2.92
N TYR A 172 -11.79 7.09 -2.21
CA TYR A 172 -10.49 7.26 -2.87
C TYR A 172 -10.15 6.08 -3.79
N MET A 173 -10.31 4.85 -3.31
CA MET A 173 -9.99 3.66 -4.10
C MET A 173 -10.89 3.52 -5.32
N ALA A 174 -12.19 3.74 -5.17
CA ALA A 174 -13.13 3.73 -6.27
C ALA A 174 -12.81 4.83 -7.30
N ARG A 175 -12.64 6.08 -6.86
CA ARG A 175 -12.25 7.20 -7.74
C ARG A 175 -10.95 6.90 -8.50
N ARG A 176 -9.94 6.35 -7.82
CA ARG A 176 -8.64 5.99 -8.45
C ARG A 176 -8.82 4.93 -9.53
N THR A 177 -9.67 3.94 -9.30
CA THR A 177 -10.03 2.93 -10.31
C THR A 177 -10.68 3.58 -11.53
N LEU A 178 -11.70 4.44 -11.36
CA LEU A 178 -12.35 5.14 -12.45
C LEU A 178 -11.35 5.99 -13.26
N ALA A 179 -10.48 6.72 -12.57
CA ALA A 179 -9.47 7.56 -13.20
C ALA A 179 -8.42 6.76 -14.00
N THR A 180 -8.04 5.57 -13.52
CA THR A 180 -7.10 4.69 -14.22
C THR A 180 -7.76 3.96 -15.39
N ALA A 181 -9.04 3.57 -15.26
CA ALA A 181 -9.79 2.86 -16.29
C ALA A 181 -10.05 3.75 -17.52
N GLY A 182 -10.39 5.04 -17.30
CA GLY A 182 -10.65 5.96 -18.41
C GLY A 182 -11.17 7.32 -17.92
N PRO A 183 -10.29 8.30 -17.68
CA PRO A 183 -10.67 9.59 -17.08
C PRO A 183 -11.71 10.35 -17.90
N GLU A 184 -11.70 10.23 -19.24
CA GLU A 184 -12.68 10.86 -20.11
C GLU A 184 -14.07 10.19 -20.04
N ARG A 185 -14.10 8.85 -19.99
CA ARG A 185 -15.34 8.07 -19.85
C ARG A 185 -16.02 8.33 -18.53
N PHE A 186 -15.24 8.41 -17.46
CA PHE A 186 -15.72 8.56 -16.08
C PHE A 186 -15.58 9.98 -15.53
N ARG A 187 -15.49 11.00 -16.41
CA ARG A 187 -15.25 12.39 -16.03
C ARG A 187 -16.24 12.92 -14.98
N GLU A 188 -17.53 12.70 -15.17
CA GLU A 188 -18.55 13.20 -14.26
C GLU A 188 -18.56 12.51 -12.90
N PRO A 189 -18.50 11.15 -12.79
CA PRO A 189 -18.34 10.48 -11.50
C PRO A 189 -17.07 10.88 -10.76
N ILE A 190 -15.94 11.01 -11.47
CA ILE A 190 -14.68 11.50 -10.88
C ILE A 190 -14.84 12.91 -10.35
N ALA A 191 -15.50 13.81 -11.10
CA ALA A 191 -15.72 15.19 -10.67
C ALA A 191 -16.64 15.27 -9.43
N ARG A 192 -17.66 14.40 -9.30
CA ARG A 192 -18.48 14.32 -8.08
C ARG A 192 -17.66 13.88 -6.88
N ALA A 193 -16.84 12.82 -7.02
CA ALA A 193 -15.94 12.37 -5.96
C ALA A 193 -14.92 13.45 -5.56
N ASP A 194 -14.37 14.17 -6.53
CA ASP A 194 -13.48 15.31 -6.28
C ASP A 194 -14.16 16.44 -5.51
N GLY A 195 -15.44 16.71 -5.79
CA GLY A 195 -16.27 17.64 -5.03
C GLY A 195 -16.48 17.20 -3.59
N TRP A 196 -16.78 15.91 -3.40
CA TRP A 196 -16.93 15.31 -2.07
C TRP A 196 -15.64 15.47 -1.23
N PHE A 197 -14.45 15.17 -1.80
CA PHE A 197 -13.17 15.32 -1.08
C PHE A 197 -12.88 16.77 -0.66
N LEU A 198 -13.27 17.75 -1.46
CA LEU A 198 -13.11 19.16 -1.08
C LEU A 198 -14.00 19.55 0.11
N ALA A 199 -15.16 18.93 0.24
CA ALA A 199 -16.11 19.18 1.32
C ALA A 199 -15.89 18.26 2.54
N ALA A 200 -15.17 17.16 2.39
CA ALA A 200 -14.99 16.13 3.42
C ALA A 200 -14.34 16.69 4.69
N LYS A 201 -14.84 16.23 5.84
CA LYS A 201 -14.23 16.49 7.14
C LYS A 201 -13.21 15.38 7.43
N SER A 202 -12.01 15.77 7.78
CA SER A 202 -10.89 14.84 8.05
C SER A 202 -10.67 14.72 9.57
N ALA A 203 -11.61 14.11 10.28
CA ALA A 203 -11.55 13.97 11.73
C ALA A 203 -10.59 12.85 12.15
N ALA A 204 -10.62 11.74 11.45
CA ALA A 204 -9.74 10.58 11.67
C ALA A 204 -8.49 10.65 10.78
N THR A 205 -7.45 9.92 11.16
CA THR A 205 -6.20 9.81 10.39
C THR A 205 -6.44 9.20 9.02
N VAL A 206 -7.27 8.16 8.93
CA VAL A 206 -7.61 7.50 7.66
C VAL A 206 -8.34 8.47 6.71
N ASP A 207 -9.26 9.29 7.23
CA ASP A 207 -9.96 10.30 6.44
C ASP A 207 -8.98 11.34 5.89
N ALA A 208 -8.11 11.90 6.76
CA ALA A 208 -7.11 12.87 6.36
C ALA A 208 -6.17 12.31 5.29
N ALA A 209 -5.75 11.05 5.46
CA ALA A 209 -4.88 10.37 4.52
C ALA A 209 -5.57 10.11 3.17
N ALA A 210 -6.81 9.64 3.17
CA ALA A 210 -7.59 9.39 1.95
C ALA A 210 -7.85 10.68 1.15
N VAL A 211 -8.24 11.77 1.84
CA VAL A 211 -8.40 13.09 1.21
C VAL A 211 -7.07 13.59 0.65
N THR A 212 -5.97 13.41 1.38
CA THR A 212 -4.61 13.78 0.92
C THR A 212 -4.25 13.02 -0.36
N LEU A 213 -4.45 11.70 -0.41
CA LEU A 213 -4.19 10.87 -1.59
C LEU A 213 -5.01 11.33 -2.80
N ALA A 214 -6.32 11.52 -2.63
CA ALA A 214 -7.23 11.91 -3.69
C ALA A 214 -6.88 13.28 -4.28
N LEU A 215 -6.56 14.27 -3.42
CA LEU A 215 -6.23 15.62 -3.86
C LEU A 215 -4.82 15.73 -4.44
N ALA A 216 -3.86 14.91 -3.98
CA ALA A 216 -2.55 14.82 -4.59
C ALA A 216 -2.63 14.25 -6.01
N ASP A 217 -3.39 13.15 -6.21
CA ASP A 217 -3.65 12.57 -7.53
C ASP A 217 -4.31 13.60 -8.47
N ARG A 218 -5.31 14.32 -7.98
CA ARG A 218 -5.99 15.37 -8.75
C ARG A 218 -5.03 16.49 -9.14
N LEU A 219 -4.19 16.93 -8.22
CA LEU A 219 -3.25 18.03 -8.45
C LEU A 219 -2.17 17.67 -9.48
N ALA A 220 -1.78 16.42 -9.59
CA ALA A 220 -0.80 15.97 -10.58
C ALA A 220 -1.23 16.22 -12.03
N GLY A 221 -2.54 16.27 -12.30
CA GLY A 221 -3.13 16.58 -13.60
C GLY A 221 -3.39 18.08 -13.87
N MET A 222 -3.04 18.98 -12.93
CA MET A 222 -3.35 20.40 -13.03
C MET A 222 -2.12 21.26 -13.38
N GLU A 223 -2.37 22.43 -13.98
CA GLU A 223 -1.32 23.40 -14.32
C GLU A 223 -0.58 23.93 -13.08
N ARG A 224 0.71 24.16 -13.23
CA ARG A 224 1.59 24.73 -12.19
C ARG A 224 2.35 25.93 -12.74
N PRO A 225 2.42 27.06 -12.01
CA PRO A 225 1.71 27.37 -10.76
C PRO A 225 0.22 27.68 -10.98
N PRO A 226 -0.66 27.39 -10.01
CA PRO A 226 -2.08 27.70 -10.13
C PRO A 226 -2.33 29.20 -10.04
N ALA A 227 -3.26 29.71 -10.85
CA ALA A 227 -3.76 31.07 -10.69
C ALA A 227 -4.51 31.24 -9.35
N GLU A 228 -4.43 32.42 -8.74
CA GLU A 228 -5.17 32.73 -7.51
C GLU A 228 -6.68 32.57 -7.72
N GLY A 229 -7.37 31.97 -6.74
CA GLY A 229 -8.82 31.70 -6.83
C GLY A 229 -9.20 30.55 -7.78
N SER A 230 -8.26 29.91 -8.45
CA SER A 230 -8.52 28.77 -9.35
C SER A 230 -8.91 27.48 -8.57
N ALA A 231 -9.51 26.53 -9.30
CA ALA A 231 -9.79 25.20 -8.74
C ALA A 231 -8.53 24.53 -8.18
N ALA A 232 -7.38 24.69 -8.83
CA ALA A 232 -6.10 24.18 -8.36
C ALA A 232 -5.65 24.85 -7.04
N ALA A 233 -5.94 26.13 -6.84
CA ALA A 233 -5.65 26.81 -5.58
C ALA A 233 -6.48 26.26 -4.43
N LEU A 234 -7.78 25.97 -4.66
CA LEU A 234 -8.65 25.33 -3.66
C LEU A 234 -8.18 23.91 -3.29
N VAL A 235 -7.82 23.09 -4.30
CA VAL A 235 -7.26 21.77 -4.09
C VAL A 235 -5.98 21.83 -3.25
N ARG A 236 -5.07 22.75 -3.56
CA ARG A 236 -3.82 22.94 -2.78
C ARG A 236 -4.09 23.38 -1.36
N ALA A 237 -5.08 24.24 -1.14
CA ALA A 237 -5.45 24.70 0.21
C ALA A 237 -5.97 23.54 1.06
N LYS A 238 -6.90 22.76 0.50
CA LYS A 238 -7.46 21.58 1.20
C LYS A 238 -6.41 20.50 1.43
N LEU A 239 -5.56 20.23 0.44
CA LEU A 239 -4.45 19.28 0.58
C LEU A 239 -3.49 19.70 1.70
N ARG A 240 -3.18 20.99 1.83
CA ARG A 240 -2.34 21.50 2.92
C ARG A 240 -3.00 21.30 4.28
N GLU A 241 -4.29 21.60 4.41
CA GLU A 241 -5.06 21.37 5.64
C GLU A 241 -4.98 19.90 6.10
N THR A 242 -5.14 18.94 5.18
CA THR A 242 -5.12 17.51 5.54
C THR A 242 -3.70 17.00 5.83
N VAL A 243 -2.69 17.53 5.15
CA VAL A 243 -1.28 17.24 5.48
C VAL A 243 -0.93 17.78 6.88
N GLU A 244 -1.32 19.00 7.22
CA GLU A 244 -1.13 19.58 8.56
C GLU A 244 -1.76 18.69 9.63
N ARG A 245 -2.97 18.16 9.37
CA ARG A 245 -3.61 17.20 10.27
C ARG A 245 -2.76 15.94 10.47
N LEU A 246 -2.18 15.37 9.39
CA LEU A 246 -1.29 14.20 9.50
C LEU A 246 -0.01 14.53 10.27
N VAL A 247 0.57 15.73 10.06
CA VAL A 247 1.75 16.20 10.80
C VAL A 247 1.46 16.26 12.30
N GLU A 248 0.32 16.84 12.69
CA GLU A 248 -0.08 16.99 14.10
C GLU A 248 -0.46 15.67 14.77
N SER A 249 -0.83 14.66 13.98
CA SER A 249 -1.34 13.37 14.46
C SER A 249 -0.26 12.32 14.67
N GLN A 250 0.98 12.56 14.22
CA GLN A 250 2.07 11.59 14.45
C GLN A 250 2.36 11.46 15.94
N SER A 251 2.35 10.24 16.45
CA SER A 251 2.67 9.95 17.84
C SER A 251 4.18 9.95 18.11
N SER A 252 4.57 9.97 19.37
CA SER A 252 5.98 10.03 19.78
C SER A 252 6.79 8.78 19.39
N ASP A 253 6.13 7.67 19.12
CA ASP A 253 6.77 6.43 18.64
C ASP A 253 6.93 6.39 17.11
N GLY A 254 6.53 7.45 16.42
CA GLY A 254 6.66 7.64 14.97
C GLY A 254 5.49 7.16 14.15
N GLY A 255 4.52 6.43 14.71
CA GLY A 255 3.33 5.95 14.01
C GLY A 255 2.13 6.90 14.09
N TRP A 256 1.01 6.46 13.54
CA TRP A 256 -0.30 7.14 13.62
C TRP A 256 -1.35 6.20 14.17
N GLY A 257 -2.21 6.71 15.04
CA GLY A 257 -3.42 6.04 15.46
C GLY A 257 -4.67 6.65 14.77
N PRO A 258 -5.88 6.15 15.08
CA PRO A 258 -7.11 6.58 14.41
C PRO A 258 -7.42 8.07 14.58
N TYR A 259 -6.98 8.68 15.67
CA TYR A 259 -7.15 10.11 15.97
C TYR A 259 -5.86 10.75 16.45
N PRO A 260 -5.74 12.08 16.39
CA PRO A 260 -4.63 12.78 17.04
C PRO A 260 -4.50 12.37 18.51
N LYS A 261 -3.28 12.03 18.93
CA LYS A 261 -2.93 11.56 20.30
C LYS A 261 -3.45 10.15 20.67
N SER A 262 -4.09 9.41 19.75
CA SER A 262 -4.33 8.00 19.96
C SER A 262 -3.02 7.20 19.89
N PRO A 263 -2.95 6.03 20.57
CA PRO A 263 -1.86 5.08 20.33
C PRO A 263 -1.74 4.76 18.84
N ALA A 264 -0.49 4.60 18.35
CA ALA A 264 -0.26 4.28 16.96
C ALA A 264 -0.74 2.86 16.62
N GLU A 265 -1.30 2.72 15.42
CA GLU A 265 -1.74 1.46 14.84
C GLU A 265 -1.10 1.26 13.46
N VAL A 266 -0.92 0.01 13.06
CA VAL A 266 -0.19 -0.34 11.84
C VAL A 266 -0.91 0.17 10.59
N PHE A 267 -2.22 -0.02 10.52
CA PHE A 267 -3.02 0.39 9.35
C PHE A 267 -3.02 1.91 9.16
N ASP A 268 -3.31 2.67 10.23
CA ASP A 268 -3.32 4.14 10.17
C ASP A 268 -1.94 4.67 9.77
N THR A 269 -0.88 4.07 10.34
CA THR A 269 0.49 4.41 9.98
C THR A 269 0.76 4.14 8.49
N ALA A 270 0.33 2.98 7.97
CA ALA A 270 0.54 2.64 6.57
C ALA A 270 -0.18 3.61 5.62
N VAL A 271 -1.45 3.93 5.90
CA VAL A 271 -2.23 4.85 5.06
C VAL A 271 -1.67 6.28 5.14
N ALA A 272 -1.26 6.74 6.34
CA ALA A 272 -0.61 8.04 6.54
C ALA A 272 0.71 8.14 5.76
N LEU A 273 1.53 7.09 5.75
CA LEU A 273 2.79 7.05 4.99
C LEU A 273 2.55 7.20 3.48
N LEU A 274 1.57 6.49 2.92
CA LEU A 274 1.20 6.60 1.51
C LEU A 274 0.72 8.01 1.16
N ALA A 275 -0.08 8.61 2.04
CA ALA A 275 -0.58 9.97 1.87
C ALA A 275 0.53 11.01 1.92
N LEU A 276 1.46 10.91 2.87
CA LEU A 276 2.60 11.80 3.00
C LEU A 276 3.55 11.69 1.79
N GLN A 277 3.78 10.49 1.26
CA GLN A 277 4.53 10.30 0.03
C GLN A 277 3.89 11.07 -1.13
N ALA A 278 2.59 10.88 -1.35
CA ALA A 278 1.86 11.57 -2.42
C ALA A 278 1.86 13.11 -2.23
N ALA A 279 1.74 13.58 -0.99
CA ALA A 279 1.84 15.01 -0.66
C ALA A 279 3.24 15.58 -0.96
N GLY A 280 4.30 14.85 -0.63
CA GLY A 280 5.68 15.21 -0.97
C GLY A 280 5.90 15.33 -2.46
N ASP A 281 5.38 14.38 -3.24
CA ASP A 281 5.48 14.38 -4.71
C ASP A 281 4.68 15.52 -5.34
N SER A 282 3.60 15.97 -4.70
CA SER A 282 2.80 17.13 -5.15
C SER A 282 3.49 18.49 -4.94
N GLY A 283 4.50 18.56 -4.08
CA GLY A 283 5.20 19.79 -3.71
C GLY A 283 4.37 20.78 -2.89
N VAL A 284 3.35 20.30 -2.19
CA VAL A 284 2.48 21.14 -1.34
C VAL A 284 3.06 21.34 0.06
N ALA A 285 3.83 20.37 0.53
CA ALA A 285 4.45 20.39 1.86
C ALA A 285 5.99 20.47 1.77
N ASP A 286 6.61 20.93 2.86
CA ASP A 286 8.07 20.96 2.99
C ASP A 286 8.66 19.54 2.96
N ARG A 287 9.58 19.30 2.02
CA ARG A 287 10.15 17.98 1.79
C ARG A 287 10.87 17.43 3.03
N GLY A 288 11.64 18.26 3.72
CA GLY A 288 12.38 17.81 4.91
C GLY A 288 11.45 17.37 6.05
N THR A 289 10.31 18.05 6.21
CA THR A 289 9.28 17.65 7.15
C THR A 289 8.66 16.31 6.75
N ILE A 290 8.29 16.14 5.49
CA ILE A 290 7.72 14.88 4.96
C ILE A 290 8.70 13.72 5.15
N ASP A 291 9.97 13.88 4.77
CA ASP A 291 10.98 12.83 4.88
C ASP A 291 11.18 12.37 6.32
N ARG A 292 11.20 13.30 7.28
CA ARG A 292 11.31 12.99 8.71
C ARG A 292 10.09 12.21 9.22
N LEU A 293 8.89 12.61 8.83
CA LEU A 293 7.65 11.93 9.23
C LEU A 293 7.58 10.51 8.65
N ILE A 294 7.91 10.37 7.37
CA ILE A 294 7.98 9.05 6.70
C ILE A 294 9.02 8.18 7.39
N GLY A 295 10.21 8.70 7.68
CA GLY A 295 11.24 7.96 8.40
C GLY A 295 10.76 7.43 9.75
N GLY A 296 10.02 8.24 10.53
CA GLY A 296 9.40 7.84 11.79
C GLY A 296 8.39 6.70 11.62
N GLY A 297 7.47 6.83 10.67
CA GLY A 297 6.45 5.81 10.40
C GLY A 297 7.03 4.50 9.87
N ARG A 298 8.02 4.57 9.00
CA ARG A 298 8.76 3.37 8.54
C ARG A 298 9.44 2.65 9.72
N ALA A 299 10.09 3.40 10.60
CA ALA A 299 10.71 2.83 11.80
C ALA A 299 9.67 2.16 12.72
N TYR A 300 8.47 2.75 12.84
CA TYR A 300 7.36 2.13 13.57
C TYR A 300 6.93 0.80 12.93
N LEU A 301 6.67 0.76 11.62
CA LEU A 301 6.29 -0.47 10.92
C LEU A 301 7.36 -1.56 11.03
N ILE A 302 8.64 -1.22 10.83
CA ILE A 302 9.75 -2.17 10.93
C ILE A 302 9.84 -2.77 12.34
N ARG A 303 9.66 -1.95 13.37
CA ARG A 303 9.75 -2.38 14.78
C ARG A 303 8.57 -3.27 15.20
N THR A 304 7.38 -3.02 14.66
CA THR A 304 6.14 -3.74 15.01
C THR A 304 5.88 -4.98 14.16
N GLN A 305 6.72 -5.23 13.15
CA GLN A 305 6.59 -6.42 12.31
C GLN A 305 6.76 -7.71 13.11
N LEU A 306 5.85 -8.66 12.90
CA LEU A 306 5.91 -9.98 13.51
C LEU A 306 7.04 -10.85 12.91
N PRO A 307 7.55 -11.83 13.66
CA PRO A 307 8.60 -12.74 13.15
C PRO A 307 8.22 -13.46 11.86
N ALA A 308 6.94 -13.77 11.66
CA ALA A 308 6.42 -14.40 10.45
C ALA A 308 6.43 -13.47 9.21
N GLY A 309 6.61 -12.16 9.39
CA GLY A 309 6.66 -11.19 8.30
C GLY A 309 5.41 -10.32 8.13
N GLY A 310 4.27 -10.72 8.69
CA GLY A 310 3.06 -9.89 8.76
C GLY A 310 3.09 -8.90 9.92
N TRP A 311 1.97 -8.25 10.18
CA TRP A 311 1.77 -7.31 11.30
C TRP A 311 0.56 -7.66 12.15
N PRO A 312 0.55 -7.25 13.44
CA PRO A 312 -0.65 -7.35 14.26
C PRO A 312 -1.82 -6.64 13.57
N GLU A 313 -2.99 -7.21 13.69
CA GLU A 313 -4.20 -6.61 13.15
C GLU A 313 -4.53 -5.27 13.83
N THR A 314 -4.94 -4.32 13.00
CA THR A 314 -5.63 -3.12 13.47
C THR A 314 -7.12 -3.45 13.53
N THR A 315 -7.71 -3.45 14.71
CA THR A 315 -9.11 -3.82 14.94
C THR A 315 -9.95 -2.64 15.41
N ARG A 316 -11.07 -2.39 14.71
CA ARG A 316 -12.08 -1.44 15.13
C ARG A 316 -13.49 -1.97 14.80
N PRO A 317 -14.42 -2.05 15.75
CA PRO A 317 -14.21 -1.77 17.17
C PRO A 317 -13.27 -2.78 17.85
N SER A 318 -12.64 -2.36 18.95
CA SER A 318 -11.71 -3.19 19.73
C SER A 318 -12.32 -4.56 20.11
N GLY A 319 -11.52 -5.62 19.97
CA GLY A 319 -11.92 -6.99 20.29
C GLY A 319 -12.43 -7.81 19.09
N PHE A 320 -12.60 -7.22 17.91
CA PHE A 320 -12.93 -7.93 16.67
C PHE A 320 -11.66 -8.30 15.89
N GLN A 321 -10.83 -9.11 16.51
CA GLN A 321 -9.66 -9.67 15.84
C GLN A 321 -10.12 -10.71 14.81
N SER A 322 -9.63 -10.59 13.59
CA SER A 322 -9.95 -11.55 12.53
C SER A 322 -8.77 -11.74 11.59
N TYR A 323 -8.75 -12.88 10.93
CA TYR A 323 -7.77 -13.16 9.88
C TYR A 323 -7.82 -12.09 8.77
N ALA A 324 -9.02 -11.64 8.39
CA ALA A 324 -9.22 -10.58 7.41
C ALA A 324 -8.51 -9.28 7.80
N GLN A 325 -8.67 -8.81 9.03
CA GLN A 325 -8.00 -7.63 9.58
C GLN A 325 -6.47 -7.79 9.54
N HIS A 326 -5.98 -8.97 9.94
CA HIS A 326 -4.55 -9.27 9.96
C HIS A 326 -3.93 -9.20 8.57
N ILE A 327 -4.55 -9.86 7.57
CA ILE A 327 -4.05 -9.89 6.19
C ILE A 327 -4.11 -8.52 5.53
N SER A 328 -5.23 -7.81 5.62
CA SER A 328 -5.34 -6.45 5.09
C SER A 328 -4.33 -5.50 5.74
N THR A 329 -4.19 -5.53 7.07
CA THR A 329 -3.17 -4.73 7.78
C THR A 329 -1.77 -5.01 7.22
N SER A 330 -1.44 -6.29 7.04
CA SER A 330 -0.13 -6.70 6.51
C SER A 330 0.07 -6.26 5.05
N GLY A 331 -0.98 -6.34 4.23
CA GLY A 331 -0.97 -5.84 2.85
C GLY A 331 -0.69 -4.33 2.78
N TRP A 332 -1.42 -3.53 3.57
CA TRP A 332 -1.23 -2.08 3.63
C TRP A 332 0.14 -1.68 4.17
N ALA A 333 0.64 -2.34 5.23
CA ALA A 333 1.97 -2.07 5.79
C ALA A 333 3.08 -2.40 4.78
N THR A 334 2.96 -3.52 4.06
CA THR A 334 3.91 -3.90 3.00
C THR A 334 3.91 -2.86 1.88
N LEU A 335 2.72 -2.47 1.40
CA LEU A 335 2.57 -1.45 0.37
C LEU A 335 3.20 -0.12 0.78
N ALA A 336 2.99 0.31 2.03
CA ALA A 336 3.56 1.55 2.56
C ALA A 336 5.10 1.49 2.60
N LEU A 337 5.69 0.41 3.10
CA LEU A 337 7.14 0.23 3.11
C LEU A 337 7.75 0.28 1.70
N LEU A 338 7.11 -0.37 0.73
CA LEU A 338 7.56 -0.38 -0.66
C LEU A 338 7.48 1.01 -1.30
N LYS A 339 6.33 1.68 -1.20
CA LYS A 339 6.08 2.97 -1.85
C LYS A 339 6.85 4.15 -1.22
N THR A 340 7.31 4.00 0.03
CA THR A 340 8.09 5.03 0.73
C THR A 340 9.58 4.68 0.85
N ARG A 341 10.08 3.76 0.02
CA ARG A 341 11.48 3.36 -0.01
C ARG A 341 12.37 4.54 -0.40
N GLY A 342 13.45 4.77 0.32
CA GLY A 342 14.39 5.86 0.06
C GLY A 342 14.28 7.03 1.03
N HIS A 343 13.41 6.93 2.03
CA HIS A 343 13.29 7.87 3.14
C HIS A 343 13.92 7.36 4.43
#